data_7bd73b617d7afbd7ba240987a8c0c747
#
_entry.id   7bd73b617d7afbd7ba240987a8c0c747
#
_cell.length_a   1.000
_cell.length_b   1.000
_cell.length_c   1.000
_cell.angle_alpha   90.00
_cell.angle_beta   90.00
_cell.angle_gamma   90.00
#
_symmetry.space_group_name_H-M   'P 1'
#
loop_
_entity.id
_entity.type
_entity.pdbx_description
1 polymer ?
#
loop_
_entity_poly.entity_id
_entity_poly.type
_entity_poly.pdbx_seq_one_letter_code
_entity_poly.pdbx_strand_id
1 'polypeptide(L)'
;NSNAKRFHMENTFKELFHLNDILIIPSVPSSDSLNDSLAQAASMYINQRIKENSYINMGYGDTPSRILNYLAQRSESPINVISLTGGVNYYLPNTESNVFNARLHLIPCPLILSSSFIMEELKKETAIQRISKMALISDFTVVGIGGVDTNATIIKNSILTPDDYLLLKKQGAVGDILSHFIDINGNLIDTDLEKRLMSPALTDIEKYNNVVGVAGGPHKIEAIYAVLTGKYLDVLITDENTATAVLDLYQSKNNIDTERKDGALQ
;
A
#
# COMPACT_ATOMS: atom_id res chain seq x y z
N ASN A 1 -21.23 -11.14 -19.68
CA ASN A 1 -20.52 -12.16 -18.93
C ASN A 1 -19.49 -11.50 -18.01
N SER A 2 -19.77 -11.47 -16.72
CA SER A 2 -18.95 -10.76 -15.71
C SER A 2 -17.49 -11.23 -15.67
N ASN A 3 -17.25 -12.52 -15.86
CA ASN A 3 -15.90 -13.09 -15.85
C ASN A 3 -15.07 -12.65 -17.07
N ALA A 4 -15.68 -12.56 -18.25
CA ALA A 4 -14.99 -12.07 -19.44
C ALA A 4 -14.61 -10.59 -19.32
N LYS A 5 -15.47 -9.77 -18.72
CA LYS A 5 -15.19 -8.35 -18.45
C LYS A 5 -14.00 -8.19 -17.48
N ARG A 6 -13.97 -8.94 -16.37
CA ARG A 6 -12.86 -8.90 -15.42
C ARG A 6 -11.56 -9.34 -16.06
N PHE A 7 -11.57 -10.43 -16.80
CA PHE A 7 -10.39 -10.92 -17.52
C PHE A 7 -9.83 -9.88 -18.50
N HIS A 8 -10.70 -9.21 -19.23
CA HIS A 8 -10.30 -8.13 -20.15
C HIS A 8 -9.68 -6.95 -19.38
N MET A 9 -10.29 -6.52 -18.27
CA MET A 9 -9.73 -5.48 -17.41
C MET A 9 -8.35 -5.86 -16.86
N GLU A 10 -8.18 -7.09 -16.39
CA GLU A 10 -6.91 -7.60 -15.88
C GLU A 10 -5.79 -7.49 -16.91
N ASN A 11 -6.05 -7.91 -18.14
CA ASN A 11 -5.09 -7.78 -19.23
C ASN A 11 -4.76 -6.30 -19.54
N THR A 12 -5.76 -5.44 -19.56
CA THR A 12 -5.59 -4.01 -19.79
C THR A 12 -4.70 -3.38 -18.72
N PHE A 13 -4.92 -3.67 -17.45
CA PHE A 13 -4.06 -3.18 -16.36
C PHE A 13 -2.62 -3.64 -16.47
N LYS A 14 -2.40 -4.91 -16.81
CA LYS A 14 -1.06 -5.45 -16.98
C LYS A 14 -0.29 -4.73 -18.10
N GLU A 15 -0.95 -4.44 -19.21
CA GLU A 15 -0.35 -3.74 -20.33
C GLU A 15 -0.08 -2.26 -20.01
N LEU A 16 -1.07 -1.53 -19.47
CA LEU A 16 -0.97 -0.11 -19.21
C LEU A 16 0.02 0.24 -18.11
N PHE A 17 0.07 -0.54 -17.04
CA PHE A 17 0.83 -0.24 -15.83
C PHE A 17 1.99 -1.21 -15.57
N HIS A 18 2.27 -2.09 -16.49
CA HIS A 18 3.36 -3.07 -16.40
C HIS A 18 3.34 -3.93 -15.13
N LEU A 19 2.13 -4.34 -14.72
CA LEU A 19 1.96 -5.25 -13.59
C LEU A 19 2.33 -6.68 -13.98
N ASN A 20 2.92 -7.42 -13.04
CA ASN A 20 3.17 -8.85 -13.20
C ASN A 20 1.86 -9.65 -13.03
N ASP A 21 0.99 -9.19 -12.13
CA ASP A 21 -0.29 -9.83 -11.88
C ASP A 21 -1.33 -8.83 -11.35
N ILE A 22 -2.59 -9.18 -11.44
CA ILE A 22 -3.70 -8.42 -10.88
C ILE A 22 -4.86 -9.36 -10.52
N LEU A 23 -5.48 -9.12 -9.38
CA LEU A 23 -6.69 -9.80 -8.96
C LEU A 23 -7.80 -8.77 -8.76
N ILE A 24 -8.87 -8.92 -9.52
CA ILE A 24 -10.08 -8.08 -9.42
C ILE A 24 -11.19 -8.92 -8.81
N ILE A 25 -11.66 -8.51 -7.62
CA ILE A 25 -12.77 -9.16 -6.95
C ILE A 25 -14.10 -8.45 -7.27
N PRO A 26 -15.24 -9.12 -7.10
CA PRO A 26 -16.54 -8.45 -7.18
C PRO A 26 -16.65 -7.33 -6.15
N SER A 27 -17.31 -6.24 -6.54
CA SER A 27 -17.56 -5.11 -5.64
C SER A 27 -18.59 -5.45 -4.57
N VAL A 28 -18.44 -4.83 -3.41
CA VAL A 28 -19.33 -4.96 -2.24
C VAL A 28 -19.86 -3.60 -1.80
N PRO A 29 -21.06 -3.56 -1.13
CA PRO A 29 -21.79 -2.30 -0.92
C PRO A 29 -21.12 -1.29 0.03
N SER A 30 -20.42 -1.77 1.08
CA SER A 30 -19.84 -0.89 2.10
C SER A 30 -18.33 -0.87 2.05
N SER A 31 -17.71 0.26 2.44
CA SER A 31 -16.26 0.41 2.46
C SER A 31 -15.57 -0.53 3.46
N ASP A 32 -16.19 -0.78 4.62
CA ASP A 32 -15.63 -1.72 5.60
C ASP A 32 -15.67 -3.16 5.09
N SER A 33 -16.79 -3.59 4.51
CA SER A 33 -16.90 -4.90 3.86
C SER A 33 -15.95 -5.06 2.69
N LEU A 34 -15.70 -3.98 1.94
CA LEU A 34 -14.76 -3.99 0.84
C LEU A 34 -13.33 -4.20 1.33
N ASN A 35 -12.88 -3.44 2.33
CA ASN A 35 -11.54 -3.59 2.89
C ASN A 35 -11.33 -5.00 3.45
N ASP A 36 -12.32 -5.56 4.10
CA ASP A 36 -12.27 -6.93 4.62
C ASP A 36 -12.24 -7.98 3.50
N SER A 37 -13.07 -7.83 2.46
CA SER A 37 -13.07 -8.72 1.29
C SER A 37 -11.76 -8.67 0.52
N LEU A 38 -11.17 -7.49 0.35
CA LEU A 38 -9.87 -7.31 -0.26
C LEU A 38 -8.77 -7.97 0.57
N ALA A 39 -8.82 -7.81 1.89
CA ALA A 39 -7.85 -8.44 2.80
C ALA A 39 -7.94 -9.97 2.76
N GLN A 40 -9.16 -10.53 2.70
CA GLN A 40 -9.36 -11.98 2.54
C GLN A 40 -8.80 -12.47 1.20
N ALA A 41 -9.12 -11.79 0.10
CA ALA A 41 -8.63 -12.14 -1.23
C ALA A 41 -7.09 -12.09 -1.28
N ALA A 42 -6.48 -11.04 -0.73
CA ALA A 42 -5.03 -10.90 -0.66
C ALA A 42 -4.38 -11.99 0.20
N SER A 43 -4.98 -12.33 1.34
CA SER A 43 -4.46 -13.41 2.20
C SER A 43 -4.51 -14.76 1.49
N MET A 44 -5.56 -15.05 0.74
CA MET A 44 -5.65 -16.27 -0.07
C MET A 44 -4.62 -16.28 -1.21
N TYR A 45 -4.46 -15.15 -1.89
CA TYR A 45 -3.47 -14.99 -2.96
C TYR A 45 -2.05 -15.28 -2.47
N ILE A 46 -1.69 -14.71 -1.33
CA ILE A 46 -0.37 -14.90 -0.71
C ILE A 46 -0.22 -16.33 -0.18
N ASN A 47 -1.21 -16.83 0.53
CA ASN A 47 -1.15 -18.17 1.15
C ASN A 47 -0.95 -19.29 0.11
N GLN A 48 -1.47 -19.15 -1.09
CA GLN A 48 -1.26 -20.10 -2.18
C GLN A 48 0.17 -20.08 -2.74
N ARG A 49 0.96 -19.04 -2.47
CA ARG A 49 2.28 -18.79 -3.07
C ARG A 49 3.43 -18.81 -2.06
N ILE A 50 3.14 -18.73 -0.77
CA ILE A 50 4.17 -18.81 0.26
C ILE A 50 4.55 -20.27 0.52
N LYS A 51 5.78 -20.44 1.01
CA LYS A 51 6.33 -21.72 1.45
C LYS A 51 6.59 -21.68 2.94
N GLU A 52 6.86 -22.83 3.54
CA GLU A 52 7.37 -22.89 4.89
C GLU A 52 8.62 -22.00 5.03
N ASN A 53 8.68 -21.22 6.09
CA ASN A 53 9.73 -20.23 6.36
C ASN A 53 9.77 -19.03 5.38
N SER A 54 8.71 -18.77 4.60
CA SER A 54 8.59 -17.52 3.85
C SER A 54 8.53 -16.31 4.78
N TYR A 55 9.12 -15.20 4.33
CA TYR A 55 9.09 -13.90 4.99
C TYR A 55 8.20 -12.96 4.19
N ILE A 56 7.35 -12.20 4.89
CA ILE A 56 6.41 -11.26 4.31
C ILE A 56 6.65 -9.88 4.92
N ASN A 57 6.97 -8.92 4.08
CA ASN A 57 7.02 -7.52 4.48
C ASN A 57 5.61 -6.95 4.57
N MET A 58 5.32 -6.19 5.60
CA MET A 58 4.04 -5.52 5.81
C MET A 58 4.22 -4.01 5.95
N GLY A 59 3.47 -3.26 5.16
CA GLY A 59 3.32 -1.83 5.33
C GLY A 59 2.38 -1.45 6.47
N TYR A 60 2.39 -0.19 6.85
CA TYR A 60 1.46 0.39 7.82
C TYR A 60 0.12 0.67 7.13
N GLY A 61 -0.99 0.27 7.72
CA GLY A 61 -2.32 0.55 7.20
C GLY A 61 -3.39 -0.44 7.69
N ASP A 62 -4.66 -0.07 7.55
CA ASP A 62 -5.79 -0.92 7.94
C ASP A 62 -5.85 -2.22 7.12
N THR A 63 -5.70 -2.13 5.82
CA THR A 63 -5.74 -3.31 4.94
C THR A 63 -4.58 -4.28 5.18
N PRO A 64 -3.31 -3.85 5.27
CA PRO A 64 -2.22 -4.73 5.68
C PRO A 64 -2.44 -5.40 7.04
N SER A 65 -2.99 -4.69 8.01
CA SER A 65 -3.31 -5.24 9.33
C SER A 65 -4.36 -6.36 9.25
N ARG A 66 -5.40 -6.18 8.46
CA ARG A 66 -6.42 -7.22 8.22
C ARG A 66 -5.82 -8.45 7.52
N ILE A 67 -4.95 -8.23 6.53
CA ILE A 67 -4.26 -9.31 5.82
C ILE A 67 -3.39 -10.12 6.77
N LEU A 68 -2.62 -9.46 7.61
CA LEU A 68 -1.79 -10.10 8.63
C LEU A 68 -2.63 -11.00 9.55
N ASN A 69 -3.76 -10.50 10.05
CA ASN A 69 -4.65 -11.28 10.90
C ASN A 69 -5.21 -12.52 10.18
N TYR A 70 -5.63 -12.40 8.92
CA TYR A 70 -6.10 -13.54 8.14
C TYR A 70 -5.00 -14.58 7.89
N LEU A 71 -3.81 -14.16 7.52
CA LEU A 71 -2.67 -15.05 7.31
C LEU A 71 -2.29 -15.78 8.59
N ALA A 72 -2.20 -15.06 9.72
CA ALA A 72 -1.82 -15.61 11.00
C ALA A 72 -2.85 -16.60 11.58
N GLN A 73 -4.12 -16.45 11.22
CA GLN A 73 -5.20 -17.37 11.65
C GLN A 73 -5.28 -18.64 10.81
N ARG A 74 -4.88 -18.57 9.54
CA ARG A 74 -5.04 -19.67 8.55
C ARG A 74 -3.79 -20.53 8.41
N SER A 75 -2.66 -20.04 8.83
CA SER A 75 -1.37 -20.73 8.65
C SER A 75 -1.22 -21.86 9.66
N GLU A 76 -0.89 -23.06 9.20
CA GLU A 76 -0.55 -24.20 10.06
C GLU A 76 0.80 -24.00 10.77
N SER A 77 1.75 -23.37 10.09
CA SER A 77 3.04 -22.98 10.62
C SER A 77 3.12 -21.47 10.85
N PRO A 78 3.91 -20.96 11.81
CA PRO A 78 4.08 -19.53 11.99
C PRO A 78 4.59 -18.87 10.72
N ILE A 79 3.91 -17.80 10.28
CA ILE A 79 4.42 -16.93 9.23
C ILE A 79 5.44 -15.95 9.79
N ASN A 80 6.45 -15.59 9.02
CA ASN A 80 7.44 -14.58 9.40
C ASN A 80 7.06 -13.25 8.77
N VAL A 81 6.81 -12.24 9.58
CA VAL A 81 6.36 -10.92 9.15
C VAL A 81 7.38 -9.87 9.57
N ILE A 82 7.73 -9.01 8.64
CA ILE A 82 8.65 -7.90 8.84
C ILE A 82 7.87 -6.60 8.68
N SER A 83 7.90 -5.75 9.71
CA SER A 83 7.36 -4.39 9.55
C SER A 83 8.29 -3.55 8.69
N LEU A 84 7.77 -2.91 7.66
CA LEU A 84 8.52 -1.98 6.84
C LEU A 84 8.66 -0.60 7.47
N THR A 85 7.77 -0.27 8.40
CA THR A 85 7.68 1.05 9.02
C THR A 85 7.79 0.98 10.53
N GLY A 86 8.08 2.12 11.17
CA GLY A 86 7.79 2.31 12.58
C GLY A 86 6.28 2.20 12.88
N GLY A 87 5.89 2.37 14.13
CA GLY A 87 4.50 2.22 14.57
C GLY A 87 4.20 0.82 15.12
N VAL A 88 4.99 0.37 16.07
CA VAL A 88 4.94 -1.00 16.64
C VAL A 88 3.54 -1.43 17.04
N ASN A 89 2.80 -0.57 17.74
CA ASN A 89 1.47 -0.89 18.25
C ASN A 89 0.48 -1.31 17.15
N TYR A 90 0.67 -0.80 15.94
CA TYR A 90 -0.22 -1.09 14.82
C TYR A 90 -0.04 -2.51 14.27
N TYR A 91 1.16 -3.05 14.40
CA TYR A 91 1.47 -4.41 13.95
C TYR A 91 1.18 -5.49 15.01
N LEU A 92 0.81 -5.10 16.22
CA LEU A 92 0.48 -6.08 17.25
C LEU A 92 -0.86 -6.75 16.95
N PRO A 93 -1.01 -8.03 17.35
CA PRO A 93 -2.26 -8.75 17.12
C PRO A 93 -3.42 -8.13 17.88
N ASN A 94 -4.62 -8.22 17.30
CA ASN A 94 -5.84 -7.93 18.01
C ASN A 94 -6.02 -9.00 19.12
N THR A 95 -6.11 -8.55 20.36
CA THR A 95 -6.22 -9.43 21.55
C THR A 95 -7.50 -10.27 21.60
N GLU A 96 -8.47 -10.01 20.74
CA GLU A 96 -9.70 -10.80 20.61
C GLU A 96 -9.49 -12.12 19.84
N SER A 97 -8.38 -12.28 19.14
CA SER A 97 -8.08 -13.51 18.43
C SER A 97 -7.33 -14.50 19.32
N ASN A 98 -7.90 -15.69 19.53
CA ASN A 98 -7.28 -16.77 20.27
C ASN A 98 -6.17 -17.50 19.49
N VAL A 99 -6.05 -17.25 18.19
CA VAL A 99 -5.06 -17.89 17.31
C VAL A 99 -4.36 -16.82 16.48
N PHE A 100 -3.09 -16.62 16.79
CA PHE A 100 -2.22 -15.74 16.02
C PHE A 100 -0.88 -16.42 15.80
N ASN A 101 -0.73 -17.03 14.62
CA ASN A 101 0.42 -17.85 14.29
C ASN A 101 1.40 -17.06 13.40
N ALA A 102 2.10 -16.11 13.99
CA ALA A 102 3.10 -15.28 13.30
C ALA A 102 4.29 -14.96 14.20
N ARG A 103 5.46 -14.85 13.59
CA ARG A 103 6.67 -14.29 14.18
C ARG A 103 6.86 -12.89 13.62
N LEU A 104 6.81 -11.90 14.49
CA LEU A 104 6.87 -10.49 14.11
C LEU A 104 8.29 -9.93 14.32
N HIS A 105 8.84 -9.34 13.28
CA HIS A 105 10.10 -8.60 13.30
C HIS A 105 9.76 -7.13 13.11
N LEU A 106 9.72 -6.37 14.21
CA LEU A 106 9.19 -5.02 14.25
C LEU A 106 10.28 -3.99 14.41
N ILE A 107 10.14 -2.86 13.72
CA ILE A 107 10.99 -1.67 13.92
C ILE A 107 10.54 -0.99 15.22
N PRO A 108 11.37 -0.96 16.27
CA PRO A 108 10.95 -0.55 17.61
C PRO A 108 10.99 0.97 17.80
N CYS A 109 10.26 1.69 16.96
CA CYS A 109 10.15 3.15 17.07
C CYS A 109 8.81 3.65 16.52
N PRO A 110 8.43 4.90 16.78
CA PRO A 110 7.25 5.50 16.17
C PRO A 110 7.34 5.55 14.63
N LEU A 111 6.19 5.68 13.96
CA LEU A 111 6.12 5.87 12.51
C LEU A 111 6.74 7.23 12.11
N ILE A 112 6.42 8.28 12.87
CA ILE A 112 6.94 9.63 12.66
C ILE A 112 7.73 10.04 13.90
N LEU A 113 9.01 10.36 13.69
CA LEU A 113 9.92 10.79 14.75
C LEU A 113 9.77 12.30 14.99
N SER A 114 10.22 12.76 16.15
CA SER A 114 10.15 14.17 16.53
C SER A 114 11.11 15.06 15.73
N SER A 115 12.16 14.49 15.14
CA SER A 115 13.12 15.22 14.30
C SER A 115 13.78 14.32 13.27
N SER A 116 14.25 14.92 12.18
CA SER A 116 15.03 14.21 11.16
C SER A 116 16.37 13.69 11.71
N PHE A 117 16.95 14.39 12.66
CA PHE A 117 18.20 13.96 13.32
C PHE A 117 18.00 12.63 14.06
N ILE A 118 16.95 12.53 14.87
CA ILE A 118 16.63 11.28 15.59
C ILE A 118 16.37 10.15 14.61
N MET A 119 15.64 10.42 13.52
CA MET A 119 15.35 9.42 12.50
C MET A 119 16.64 8.90 11.85
N GLU A 120 17.57 9.77 11.49
CA GLU A 120 18.86 9.38 10.90
C GLU A 120 19.73 8.58 11.89
N GLU A 121 19.74 8.95 13.17
CA GLU A 121 20.49 8.20 14.19
C GLU A 121 19.90 6.80 14.42
N LEU A 122 18.55 6.67 14.46
CA LEU A 122 17.89 5.37 14.61
C LEU A 122 18.17 4.44 13.43
N LYS A 123 18.26 4.95 12.22
CA LYS A 123 18.62 4.14 11.04
C LYS A 123 20.01 3.49 11.13
N LYS A 124 20.89 4.03 11.95
CA LYS A 124 22.23 3.46 12.18
C LYS A 124 22.24 2.32 13.21
N GLU A 125 21.16 2.16 13.96
CA GLU A 125 21.05 1.11 14.95
C GLU A 125 21.06 -0.29 14.30
N THR A 126 21.86 -1.19 14.84
CA THR A 126 22.05 -2.55 14.32
C THR A 126 20.73 -3.31 14.22
N ALA A 127 19.84 -3.16 15.22
CA ALA A 127 18.54 -3.82 15.21
C ALA A 127 17.66 -3.38 14.05
N ILE A 128 17.66 -2.08 13.72
CA ILE A 128 16.88 -1.53 12.59
C ILE A 128 17.51 -1.93 11.26
N GLN A 129 18.82 -1.88 11.13
CA GLN A 129 19.53 -2.32 9.94
C GLN A 129 19.30 -3.80 9.63
N ARG A 130 19.25 -4.63 10.66
CA ARG A 130 18.93 -6.08 10.50
C ARG A 130 17.56 -6.28 9.89
N ILE A 131 16.53 -5.58 10.36
CA ILE A 131 15.17 -5.65 9.82
C ILE A 131 15.15 -5.18 8.37
N SER A 132 15.82 -4.08 8.05
CA SER A 132 15.93 -3.58 6.69
C SER A 132 16.59 -4.58 5.73
N LYS A 133 17.62 -5.29 6.17
CA LYS A 133 18.26 -6.37 5.39
C LYS A 133 17.35 -7.58 5.19
N MET A 134 16.63 -7.98 6.24
CA MET A 134 15.65 -9.07 6.14
C MET A 134 14.54 -8.73 5.14
N ALA A 135 14.11 -7.48 5.10
CA ALA A 135 13.08 -7.02 4.16
C ALA A 135 13.50 -7.21 2.70
N LEU A 136 14.77 -7.03 2.36
CA LEU A 136 15.27 -7.19 0.99
C LEU A 136 15.24 -8.65 0.48
N ILE A 137 15.24 -9.63 1.37
CA ILE A 137 15.20 -11.05 1.01
C ILE A 137 13.82 -11.69 1.25
N SER A 138 12.85 -10.93 1.67
CA SER A 138 11.47 -11.40 1.87
C SER A 138 10.82 -11.76 0.53
N ASP A 139 9.89 -12.72 0.57
CA ASP A 139 9.24 -13.26 -0.64
C ASP A 139 8.12 -12.36 -1.16
N PHE A 140 7.44 -11.65 -0.24
CA PHE A 140 6.34 -10.74 -0.54
C PHE A 140 6.46 -9.45 0.23
N THR A 141 5.93 -8.38 -0.37
CA THR A 141 5.78 -7.08 0.27
C THR A 141 4.34 -6.62 0.10
N VAL A 142 3.62 -6.49 1.20
CA VAL A 142 2.21 -6.11 1.21
C VAL A 142 2.08 -4.66 1.62
N VAL A 143 1.46 -3.87 0.77
CA VAL A 143 1.22 -2.46 1.01
C VAL A 143 -0.25 -2.11 0.82
N GLY A 144 -0.77 -1.28 1.71
CA GLY A 144 -2.02 -0.58 1.47
C GLY A 144 -1.77 0.67 0.63
N ILE A 145 -2.83 1.20 0.07
CA ILE A 145 -2.82 2.49 -0.61
C ILE A 145 -3.85 3.37 0.09
N GLY A 146 -3.40 4.48 0.67
CA GLY A 146 -4.26 5.44 1.34
C GLY A 146 -4.71 6.55 0.41
N GLY A 147 -5.99 6.92 0.49
CA GLY A 147 -6.49 8.17 -0.08
C GLY A 147 -6.25 9.34 0.87
N VAL A 148 -6.30 10.55 0.37
CA VAL A 148 -6.24 11.77 1.21
C VAL A 148 -7.63 12.06 1.76
N ASP A 149 -7.93 11.48 2.90
CA ASP A 149 -9.25 11.50 3.54
C ASP A 149 -9.09 11.51 5.06
N THR A 150 -10.01 12.16 5.77
CA THR A 150 -10.00 12.29 7.24
C THR A 150 -10.19 10.96 7.96
N ASN A 151 -10.65 9.92 7.29
CA ASN A 151 -10.78 8.57 7.83
C ASN A 151 -9.49 7.73 7.71
N ALA A 152 -8.42 8.28 7.16
CA ALA A 152 -7.15 7.58 7.04
C ALA A 152 -6.62 7.09 8.39
N THR A 153 -6.00 5.91 8.41
CA THR A 153 -5.47 5.27 9.62
C THR A 153 -4.48 6.18 10.37
N ILE A 154 -3.66 6.92 9.63
CA ILE A 154 -2.66 7.83 10.19
C ILE A 154 -3.30 9.00 10.98
N ILE A 155 -4.51 9.43 10.61
CA ILE A 155 -5.30 10.42 11.38
C ILE A 155 -6.00 9.74 12.55
N LYS A 156 -6.66 8.61 12.32
CA LYS A 156 -7.36 7.85 13.38
C LYS A 156 -6.44 7.47 14.53
N ASN A 157 -5.18 7.16 14.24
CA ASN A 157 -4.16 6.85 15.24
C ASN A 157 -3.47 8.11 15.81
N SER A 158 -3.99 9.30 15.52
CA SER A 158 -3.46 10.59 16.01
C SER A 158 -1.99 10.85 15.64
N ILE A 159 -1.51 10.26 14.56
CA ILE A 159 -0.14 10.46 14.06
C ILE A 159 -0.04 11.78 13.30
N LEU A 160 -1.04 12.08 12.47
CA LEU A 160 -1.23 13.37 11.79
C LEU A 160 -2.53 14.02 12.22
N THR A 161 -2.54 15.34 12.26
CA THR A 161 -3.75 16.12 12.49
C THR A 161 -4.53 16.29 11.18
N PRO A 162 -5.86 16.59 11.25
CA PRO A 162 -6.62 16.95 10.06
C PRO A 162 -6.06 18.16 9.30
N ASP A 163 -5.47 19.12 10.02
CA ASP A 163 -4.85 20.31 9.42
C ASP A 163 -3.58 19.96 8.63
N ASP A 164 -2.73 19.07 9.14
CA ASP A 164 -1.57 18.56 8.43
C ASP A 164 -2.00 17.88 7.11
N TYR A 165 -3.09 17.14 7.17
CA TYR A 165 -3.65 16.43 6.01
C TYR A 165 -4.18 17.40 4.96
N LEU A 166 -4.88 18.46 5.41
CA LEU A 166 -5.37 19.50 4.51
C LEU A 166 -4.22 20.21 3.79
N LEU A 167 -3.12 20.48 4.50
CA LEU A 167 -1.94 21.08 3.91
C LEU A 167 -1.31 20.17 2.83
N LEU A 168 -1.16 18.88 3.10
CA LEU A 168 -0.70 17.90 2.13
C LEU A 168 -1.57 17.87 0.87
N LYS A 169 -2.90 17.91 1.05
CA LYS A 169 -3.85 17.97 -0.06
C LYS A 169 -3.67 19.23 -0.90
N LYS A 170 -3.44 20.37 -0.27
CA LYS A 170 -3.14 21.65 -0.97
C LYS A 170 -1.82 21.61 -1.73
N GLN A 171 -0.86 20.81 -1.29
CA GLN A 171 0.41 20.59 -1.99
C GLN A 171 0.30 19.58 -3.15
N GLY A 172 -0.89 19.06 -3.41
CA GLY A 172 -1.17 18.15 -4.51
C GLY A 172 -1.16 16.67 -4.15
N ALA A 173 -1.10 16.31 -2.86
CA ALA A 173 -1.19 14.92 -2.45
C ALA A 173 -2.56 14.33 -2.79
N VAL A 174 -2.58 13.17 -3.43
CA VAL A 174 -3.79 12.41 -3.78
C VAL A 174 -3.89 11.10 -3.00
N GLY A 175 -2.81 10.67 -2.37
CA GLY A 175 -2.76 9.46 -1.58
C GLY A 175 -1.38 9.19 -1.02
N ASP A 176 -1.25 8.03 -0.39
CA ASP A 176 0.03 7.55 0.14
C ASP A 176 0.26 6.06 -0.12
N ILE A 177 1.53 5.70 -0.17
CA ILE A 177 2.02 4.33 -0.16
C ILE A 177 3.19 4.26 0.83
N LEU A 178 3.18 3.28 1.74
CA LEU A 178 4.15 3.18 2.83
C LEU A 178 4.28 4.47 3.65
N SER A 179 3.18 5.19 3.81
CA SER A 179 3.07 6.51 4.47
C SER A 179 3.81 7.65 3.76
N HIS A 180 4.31 7.43 2.54
CA HIS A 180 4.81 8.48 1.66
C HIS A 180 3.68 9.09 0.87
N PHE A 181 3.47 10.39 0.97
CA PHE A 181 2.45 11.09 0.21
C PHE A 181 2.93 11.39 -1.20
N ILE A 182 2.07 11.12 -2.17
CA ILE A 182 2.37 11.27 -3.60
C ILE A 182 1.33 12.14 -4.31
N ASP A 183 1.75 12.78 -5.38
CA ASP A 183 0.85 13.51 -6.29
C ASP A 183 0.21 12.56 -7.32
N ILE A 184 -0.65 13.09 -8.19
CA ILE A 184 -1.37 12.32 -9.20
C ILE A 184 -0.46 11.59 -10.20
N ASN A 185 0.76 12.07 -10.39
CA ASN A 185 1.76 11.46 -11.26
C ASN A 185 2.62 10.40 -10.53
N GLY A 186 2.35 10.16 -9.26
CA GLY A 186 3.12 9.22 -8.43
C GLY A 186 4.41 9.80 -7.85
N ASN A 187 4.64 11.11 -7.98
CA ASN A 187 5.82 11.76 -7.43
C ASN A 187 5.65 12.05 -5.94
N LEU A 188 6.73 11.86 -5.19
CA LEU A 188 6.77 12.15 -3.77
C LEU A 188 6.53 13.64 -3.50
N ILE A 189 5.66 13.93 -2.52
CA ILE A 189 5.48 15.28 -1.98
C ILE A 189 6.60 15.54 -0.96
N ASP A 190 7.47 16.50 -1.26
CA ASP A 190 8.57 16.89 -0.37
C ASP A 190 8.04 17.75 0.79
N THR A 191 8.13 17.21 2.00
CA THR A 191 7.68 17.87 3.24
C THR A 191 8.65 17.58 4.37
N ASP A 192 8.60 18.39 5.44
CA ASP A 192 9.32 18.11 6.69
C ASP A 192 8.93 16.75 7.29
N LEU A 193 7.67 16.38 7.16
CA LEU A 193 7.15 15.08 7.60
C LEU A 193 7.91 13.92 6.97
N GLU A 194 8.20 14.00 5.68
CA GLU A 194 8.92 12.96 4.93
C GLU A 194 10.31 12.69 5.53
N LYS A 195 10.98 13.72 6.03
CA LYS A 195 12.32 13.61 6.66
C LYS A 195 12.27 12.95 8.03
N ARG A 196 11.11 12.86 8.65
CA ARG A 196 10.88 12.29 9.98
C ARG A 196 10.18 10.93 9.95
N LEU A 197 9.85 10.44 8.78
CA LEU A 197 9.11 9.22 8.57
C LEU A 197 10.03 7.99 8.64
N MET A 198 9.74 7.07 9.55
CA MET A 198 10.42 5.77 9.62
C MET A 198 9.72 4.78 8.68
N SER A 199 10.07 4.87 7.43
CA SER A 199 9.62 4.01 6.33
C SER A 199 10.75 3.90 5.31
N PRO A 200 10.85 2.79 4.56
CA PRO A 200 11.83 2.70 3.47
C PRO A 200 11.63 3.84 2.47
N ALA A 201 12.70 4.35 1.90
CA ALA A 201 12.59 5.34 0.83
C ALA A 201 11.72 4.80 -0.32
N LEU A 202 10.85 5.64 -0.87
CA LEU A 202 9.95 5.22 -1.95
C LEU A 202 10.72 4.75 -3.19
N THR A 203 11.90 5.31 -3.44
CA THR A 203 12.83 4.87 -4.48
C THR A 203 13.40 3.47 -4.27
N ASP A 204 13.34 2.94 -3.05
CA ASP A 204 13.84 1.60 -2.70
C ASP A 204 12.78 0.51 -2.86
N ILE A 205 11.53 0.88 -3.15
CA ILE A 205 10.44 -0.11 -3.24
C ILE A 205 10.67 -1.14 -4.34
N GLU A 206 11.35 -0.77 -5.42
CA GLU A 206 11.71 -1.66 -6.52
C GLU A 206 12.67 -2.79 -6.12
N LYS A 207 13.36 -2.65 -4.97
CA LYS A 207 14.27 -3.66 -4.45
C LYS A 207 13.56 -4.81 -3.75
N TYR A 208 12.28 -4.65 -3.43
CA TYR A 208 11.48 -5.67 -2.76
C TYR A 208 10.88 -6.65 -3.77
N ASN A 209 10.74 -7.90 -3.33
CA ASN A 209 10.10 -8.93 -4.14
C ASN A 209 8.58 -8.86 -4.02
N ASN A 210 7.88 -9.02 -5.14
CA ASN A 210 6.43 -9.15 -5.21
C ASN A 210 5.69 -8.11 -4.38
N VAL A 211 5.82 -6.84 -4.77
CA VAL A 211 5.11 -5.74 -4.10
C VAL A 211 3.63 -5.81 -4.47
N VAL A 212 2.82 -6.21 -3.51
CA VAL A 212 1.37 -6.40 -3.65
C VAL A 212 0.66 -5.22 -3.02
N GLY A 213 0.06 -4.38 -3.85
CA GLY A 213 -0.82 -3.30 -3.40
C GLY A 213 -2.26 -3.81 -3.28
N VAL A 214 -2.90 -3.52 -2.16
CA VAL A 214 -4.27 -3.96 -1.86
C VAL A 214 -5.09 -2.75 -1.45
N ALA A 215 -6.02 -2.35 -2.30
CA ALA A 215 -6.85 -1.18 -2.06
C ALA A 215 -8.07 -1.17 -2.98
N GLY A 216 -9.14 -0.52 -2.52
CA GLY A 216 -10.35 -0.26 -3.30
C GLY A 216 -11.23 0.79 -2.63
N GLY A 217 -12.23 1.23 -3.37
CA GLY A 217 -13.21 2.20 -2.93
C GLY A 217 -13.09 3.55 -3.63
N PRO A 218 -14.19 4.33 -3.66
CA PRO A 218 -14.27 5.57 -4.43
C PRO A 218 -13.29 6.66 -3.96
N HIS A 219 -12.92 6.66 -2.68
CA HIS A 219 -11.96 7.63 -2.12
C HIS A 219 -10.50 7.32 -2.43
N LYS A 220 -10.22 6.17 -3.02
CA LYS A 220 -8.85 5.70 -3.32
C LYS A 220 -8.51 5.65 -4.81
N ILE A 221 -9.41 6.05 -5.68
CA ILE A 221 -9.24 5.95 -7.15
C ILE A 221 -8.02 6.74 -7.62
N GLU A 222 -7.91 8.01 -7.25
CA GLU A 222 -6.77 8.84 -7.61
C GLU A 222 -5.46 8.33 -7.00
N ALA A 223 -5.51 7.86 -5.75
CA ALA A 223 -4.35 7.29 -5.07
C ALA A 223 -3.85 6.02 -5.77
N ILE A 224 -4.75 5.12 -6.13
CA ILE A 224 -4.41 3.88 -6.87
C ILE A 224 -3.84 4.23 -8.24
N TYR A 225 -4.47 5.15 -8.97
CA TYR A 225 -3.95 5.63 -10.24
C TYR A 225 -2.52 6.18 -10.10
N ALA A 226 -2.27 7.01 -9.10
CA ALA A 226 -0.96 7.60 -8.83
C ALA A 226 0.10 6.54 -8.50
N VAL A 227 -0.22 5.56 -7.68
CA VAL A 227 0.67 4.45 -7.33
C VAL A 227 1.03 3.62 -8.55
N LEU A 228 0.05 3.35 -9.42
CA LEU A 228 0.27 2.62 -10.67
C LEU A 228 1.12 3.42 -11.65
N THR A 229 0.86 4.72 -11.78
CA THR A 229 1.62 5.63 -12.64
C THR A 229 3.08 5.74 -12.18
N GLY A 230 3.32 5.75 -10.87
CA GLY A 230 4.66 5.72 -10.28
C GLY A 230 5.39 4.38 -10.40
N LYS A 231 4.70 3.33 -10.84
CA LYS A 231 5.26 1.97 -11.02
C LYS A 231 5.79 1.35 -9.73
N TYR A 232 5.07 1.56 -8.62
CA TYR A 232 5.49 1.05 -7.31
C TYR A 232 5.04 -0.38 -7.02
N LEU A 233 4.14 -0.94 -7.82
CA LEU A 233 3.56 -2.27 -7.60
C LEU A 233 4.02 -3.29 -8.64
N ASP A 234 4.16 -4.54 -8.20
CA ASP A 234 4.23 -5.72 -9.06
C ASP A 234 2.85 -6.34 -9.24
N VAL A 235 2.02 -6.29 -8.21
CA VAL A 235 0.69 -6.90 -8.17
C VAL A 235 -0.31 -5.90 -7.58
N LEU A 236 -1.49 -5.82 -8.16
CA LEU A 236 -2.62 -5.07 -7.60
C LEU A 236 -3.76 -6.03 -7.27
N ILE A 237 -4.34 -5.88 -6.08
CA ILE A 237 -5.60 -6.53 -5.69
C ILE A 237 -6.61 -5.43 -5.39
N THR A 238 -7.69 -5.40 -6.15
CA THR A 238 -8.74 -4.39 -6.09
C THR A 238 -10.10 -4.96 -6.45
N ASP A 239 -11.15 -4.16 -6.39
CA ASP A 239 -12.50 -4.55 -6.79
C ASP A 239 -12.88 -4.00 -8.17
N GLU A 240 -13.95 -4.54 -8.72
CA GLU A 240 -14.41 -4.27 -10.09
C GLU A 240 -14.79 -2.81 -10.30
N ASN A 241 -15.50 -2.18 -9.37
CA ASN A 241 -15.90 -0.78 -9.48
C ASN A 241 -14.68 0.16 -9.43
N THR A 242 -13.75 -0.12 -8.54
CA THR A 242 -12.50 0.65 -8.43
C THR A 242 -11.65 0.51 -9.69
N ALA A 243 -11.49 -0.72 -10.19
CA ALA A 243 -10.75 -0.98 -11.42
C ALA A 243 -11.33 -0.21 -12.61
N THR A 244 -12.65 -0.25 -12.78
CA THR A 244 -13.35 0.49 -13.83
C THR A 244 -13.09 2.00 -13.72
N ALA A 245 -13.20 2.56 -12.52
CA ALA A 245 -12.99 3.99 -12.28
C ALA A 245 -11.52 4.42 -12.52
N VAL A 246 -10.55 3.58 -12.18
CA VAL A 246 -9.13 3.86 -12.46
C VAL A 246 -8.85 3.88 -13.97
N LEU A 247 -9.43 2.95 -14.73
CA LEU A 247 -9.29 2.94 -16.19
C LEU A 247 -9.97 4.16 -16.83
N ASP A 248 -11.13 4.58 -16.35
CA ASP A 248 -11.81 5.79 -16.81
C ASP A 248 -10.93 7.04 -16.55
N LEU A 249 -10.31 7.13 -15.39
CA LEU A 249 -9.39 8.20 -15.06
C LEU A 249 -8.16 8.20 -15.97
N TYR A 250 -7.59 7.04 -16.24
CA TYR A 250 -6.47 6.89 -17.17
C TYR A 250 -6.82 7.41 -18.57
N GLN A 251 -7.98 7.03 -19.11
CA GLN A 251 -8.44 7.47 -20.42
C GLN A 251 -8.69 8.98 -20.46
N SER A 252 -9.32 9.54 -19.43
CA SER A 252 -9.58 10.98 -19.29
C SER A 252 -8.28 11.79 -19.35
N LYS A 253 -7.25 11.37 -18.63
CA LYS A 253 -5.96 12.07 -18.61
C LYS A 253 -5.21 11.98 -19.94
N ASN A 254 -5.23 10.85 -20.61
CA ASN A 254 -4.58 10.68 -21.90
C ASN A 254 -5.27 11.45 -23.05
N ASN A 255 -6.61 11.57 -23.03
CA ASN A 255 -7.34 12.37 -24.01
C ASN A 255 -6.99 13.87 -23.89
N ILE A 256 -6.88 14.41 -22.67
CA ILE A 256 -6.46 15.80 -22.43
C ILE A 256 -5.04 16.06 -22.97
N ASP A 257 -4.11 15.13 -22.79
CA ASP A 257 -2.74 15.26 -23.26
C ASP A 257 -2.66 15.23 -24.80
N THR A 258 -3.52 14.47 -25.47
CA THR A 258 -3.62 14.43 -26.93
C THR A 258 -4.15 15.76 -27.48
N GLU A 259 -5.22 16.28 -26.90
CA GLU A 259 -5.80 17.58 -27.32
C GLU A 259 -4.81 18.74 -27.12
N ARG A 260 -4.01 18.74 -26.05
CA ARG A 260 -2.98 19.75 -25.81
C ARG A 260 -1.84 19.68 -26.83
N LYS A 261 -1.44 18.49 -27.25
CA LYS A 261 -0.40 18.31 -28.26
C LYS A 261 -0.87 18.75 -29.62
N ASP A 262 -2.10 18.46 -29.99
CA ASP A 262 -2.70 18.87 -31.26
C ASP A 262 -2.97 20.38 -31.32
N GLY A 263 -3.32 21.01 -30.19
CA GLY A 263 -3.49 22.45 -30.07
C GLY A 263 -2.18 23.26 -30.09
N ALA A 264 -1.06 22.65 -29.75
CA ALA A 264 0.27 23.28 -29.76
C ALA A 264 0.93 23.25 -31.15
N LEU A 265 0.35 22.53 -32.12
CA LEU A 265 0.80 22.42 -33.51
C LEU A 265 0.03 23.35 -34.47
N GLN A 266 -0.90 24.16 -33.96
CA GLN A 266 -1.58 25.24 -34.67
C GLN A 266 -1.04 26.62 -34.26
#